data_46f17090e6300e2352470a3bae777c7f
#
_entry.id   46f17090e6300e2352470a3bae777c7f
#
_cell.length_a   1.000
_cell.length_b   1.000
_cell.length_c   1.000
_cell.angle_alpha   90.00
_cell.angle_beta   90.00
_cell.angle_gamma   90.00
#
_symmetry.space_group_name_H-M   'P 1'
#
loop_
_entity.id
_entity.type
_entity.pdbx_description
1 polymer ?
#
loop_
_entity_poly.entity_id
_entity_poly.type
_entity_poly.pdbx_seq_one_letter_code
_entity_poly.pdbx_strand_id
1 'polypeptide(L)' 'MANKKTVVATAASLQTKSDVAITAFRNLIAGLKTTNEEAEAAKAANEAQIAALQAENAAITALSEKNAKIVQNVENLLTV' A
#
# COMPACT_ATOMS: atom_id res chain seq x y z
N MET A 1 34.81 51.25 -16.12
CA MET A 1 34.84 50.62 -15.97
C MET A 1 34.16 49.90 -15.96
N ALA A 2 33.85 49.60 -16.18
CA ALA A 2 33.24 48.92 -16.21
C ALA A 2 33.10 47.94 -15.89
N ASN A 3 33.00 47.52 -15.53
CA ASN A 3 32.91 46.59 -15.11
C ASN A 3 32.11 45.75 -15.34
N LYS A 4 31.99 45.28 -15.82
CA LYS A 4 31.48 44.47 -16.12
C LYS A 4 31.35 43.60 -15.38
N LYS A 5 30.72 43.42 -15.11
CA LYS A 5 30.38 42.56 -14.37
C LYS A 5 30.11 41.48 -15.15
N THR A 6 30.86 40.98 -15.70
CA THR A 6 30.74 39.69 -16.32
C THR A 6 30.58 38.70 -15.20
N VAL A 7 29.45 38.13 -15.15
CA VAL A 7 29.25 37.08 -14.15
C VAL A 7 29.98 35.85 -14.66
N VAL A 8 31.11 35.62 -14.11
CA VAL A 8 31.89 34.43 -14.46
C VAL A 8 31.49 33.34 -13.52
N ALA A 9 30.98 32.24 -14.07
CA ALA A 9 30.65 31.09 -13.26
C ALA A 9 31.93 30.50 -12.66
N THR A 10 31.93 30.32 -11.35
CA THR A 10 33.05 29.73 -10.63
C THR A 10 32.81 28.25 -10.42
N ALA A 11 33.88 27.49 -10.18
CA ALA A 11 33.75 26.09 -9.82
C ALA A 11 32.86 25.91 -8.58
N ALA A 12 32.99 26.80 -7.59
CA ALA A 12 32.20 26.75 -6.38
C ALA A 12 30.72 26.98 -6.66
N SER A 13 30.36 27.95 -7.50
CA SER A 13 28.96 28.22 -7.80
C SER A 13 28.35 27.10 -8.65
N LEU A 14 29.09 26.52 -9.55
CA LEU A 14 28.62 25.40 -10.35
C LEU A 14 28.45 24.14 -9.49
N GLN A 15 29.34 23.93 -8.53
CA GLN A 15 29.26 22.84 -7.60
C GLN A 15 27.98 22.96 -6.75
N THR A 16 27.68 24.16 -6.29
CA THR A 16 26.45 24.42 -5.54
C THR A 16 25.22 24.07 -6.34
N LYS A 17 25.19 24.47 -7.61
CA LYS A 17 24.05 24.14 -8.50
C LYS A 17 23.92 22.63 -8.69
N SER A 18 25.05 21.94 -8.85
CA SER A 18 25.04 20.48 -8.96
C SER A 18 24.52 19.82 -7.67
N ASP A 19 24.95 20.32 -6.52
CA ASP A 19 24.54 19.77 -5.23
C ASP A 19 23.03 19.96 -5.01
N VAL A 20 22.48 21.09 -5.41
CA VAL A 20 21.05 21.34 -5.32
C VAL A 20 20.28 20.35 -6.19
N ALA A 21 20.74 20.13 -7.41
CA ALA A 21 20.10 19.19 -8.33
C ALA A 21 20.18 17.76 -7.78
N ILE A 22 21.32 17.35 -7.27
CA ILE A 22 21.50 16.01 -6.71
C ILE A 22 20.60 15.83 -5.49
N THR A 23 20.52 16.84 -4.63
CA THR A 23 19.65 16.79 -3.44
C THR A 23 18.19 16.61 -3.84
N ALA A 24 17.74 17.31 -4.88
CA ALA A 24 16.37 17.16 -5.38
C ALA A 24 16.10 15.72 -5.83
N PHE A 25 17.03 15.12 -6.56
CA PHE A 25 16.90 13.73 -7.00
C PHE A 25 16.92 12.76 -5.82
N ARG A 26 17.78 13.00 -4.84
CA ARG A 26 17.82 12.15 -3.63
C ARG A 26 16.53 12.22 -2.85
N ASN A 27 15.93 13.40 -2.75
CA ASN A 27 14.65 13.58 -2.08
C ASN A 27 13.54 12.85 -2.82
N LEU A 28 13.56 12.89 -4.15
CA LEU A 28 12.62 12.17 -4.98
C LEU A 28 12.73 10.66 -4.76
N ILE A 29 13.94 10.14 -4.76
CA ILE A 29 14.21 8.72 -4.52
C ILE A 29 13.70 8.33 -3.13
N ALA A 30 14.00 9.12 -2.11
CA ALA A 30 13.57 8.86 -0.74
C ALA A 30 12.04 8.83 -0.66
N GLY A 31 11.37 9.77 -1.33
CA GLY A 31 9.91 9.81 -1.39
C GLY A 31 9.31 8.58 -2.04
N LEU A 32 9.90 8.14 -3.15
CA LEU A 32 9.44 6.93 -3.84
C LEU A 32 9.65 5.68 -3.00
N LYS A 33 10.78 5.59 -2.31
CA LYS A 33 11.05 4.45 -1.42
C LYS A 33 10.03 4.40 -0.28
N THR A 34 9.73 5.56 0.32
CA THR A 34 8.72 5.64 1.39
C THR A 34 7.36 5.21 0.87
N THR A 35 6.97 5.69 -0.31
CA THR A 35 5.69 5.32 -0.91
C THR A 35 5.62 3.82 -1.19
N ASN A 36 6.72 3.22 -1.65
CA ASN A 36 6.77 1.78 -1.88
C ASN A 36 6.64 0.99 -0.58
N GLU A 37 7.28 1.47 0.50
CA GLU A 37 7.15 0.83 1.81
C GLU A 37 5.71 0.90 2.30
N GLU A 38 5.05 2.03 2.12
CA GLU A 38 3.65 2.20 2.48
C GLU A 38 2.74 1.31 1.65
N ALA A 39 3.05 1.17 0.36
CA ALA A 39 2.30 0.30 -0.54
C ALA A 39 2.41 -1.16 -0.11
N GLU A 40 3.62 -1.61 0.24
CA GLU A 40 3.84 -2.98 0.71
C GLU A 40 3.14 -3.23 2.04
N ALA A 41 3.15 -2.25 2.95
CA ALA A 41 2.45 -2.36 4.22
C ALA A 41 0.93 -2.43 4.00
N ALA A 42 0.40 -1.62 3.10
CA ALA A 42 -1.02 -1.64 2.76
C ALA A 42 -1.42 -2.98 2.15
N LYS A 43 -0.58 -3.51 1.27
CA LYS A 43 -0.82 -4.82 0.66
C LYS A 43 -0.86 -5.92 1.72
N ALA A 44 0.10 -5.91 2.64
CA ALA A 44 0.15 -6.91 3.70
C ALA A 44 -1.10 -6.83 4.60
N ALA A 45 -1.55 -5.61 4.94
CA ALA A 45 -2.76 -5.40 5.73
C ALA A 45 -3.99 -5.93 4.98
N ASN A 46 -4.07 -5.67 3.68
CA ASN A 46 -5.18 -6.16 2.86
C ASN A 46 -5.19 -7.68 2.78
N GLU A 47 -4.03 -8.29 2.64
CA GLU A 47 -3.92 -9.76 2.59
C GLU A 47 -4.37 -10.40 3.91
N ALA A 48 -4.01 -9.78 5.04
CA ALA A 48 -4.46 -10.24 6.34
C ALA A 48 -5.98 -10.12 6.48
N GLN A 49 -6.55 -9.03 5.96
CA GLN A 49 -7.99 -8.82 5.99
C GLN A 49 -8.71 -9.84 5.10
N ILE A 50 -8.17 -10.13 3.93
CA ILE A 50 -8.72 -11.15 3.04
C ILE A 50 -8.73 -12.51 3.73
N ALA A 51 -7.63 -12.88 4.39
CA ALA A 51 -7.55 -14.14 5.11
C ALA A 51 -8.59 -14.22 6.23
N ALA A 52 -8.78 -13.11 6.97
CA ALA A 52 -9.78 -13.05 8.02
C ALA A 52 -11.19 -13.21 7.47
N LEU A 53 -11.48 -12.56 6.34
CA LEU A 53 -12.78 -12.67 5.70
C LEU A 53 -13.03 -14.06 5.13
N GLN A 54 -12.01 -14.73 4.62
CA GLN A 54 -12.12 -16.10 4.13
C GLN A 54 -12.45 -17.05 5.28
N ALA A 55 -11.82 -16.86 6.44
CA ALA A 55 -12.11 -17.66 7.63
C ALA A 55 -13.55 -17.41 8.11
N GLU A 56 -13.98 -16.16 8.12
CA GLU A 56 -15.34 -15.78 8.49
C GLU A 56 -16.35 -16.43 7.53
N ASN A 57 -16.08 -16.37 6.23
CA ASN A 57 -16.98 -16.99 5.24
C ASN A 57 -17.06 -18.50 5.42
N ALA A 58 -15.96 -19.15 5.77
CA ALA A 58 -15.99 -20.59 6.04
C ALA A 58 -16.88 -20.92 7.23
N ALA A 59 -16.83 -20.10 8.29
CA ALA A 59 -17.66 -20.26 9.46
C ALA A 59 -19.14 -20.04 9.12
N ILE A 60 -19.43 -19.04 8.31
CA ILE A 60 -20.80 -18.73 7.87
C ILE A 60 -21.34 -19.90 7.02
N THR A 61 -20.53 -20.42 6.12
CA THR A 61 -20.91 -21.57 5.28
C THR A 61 -21.23 -22.78 6.14
N ALA A 62 -20.40 -23.08 7.15
CA ALA A 62 -20.62 -24.21 8.05
C ALA A 62 -21.93 -24.04 8.82
N LEU A 63 -22.23 -22.81 9.28
CA LEU A 63 -23.48 -22.52 9.97
C LEU A 63 -24.67 -22.71 9.04
N SER A 64 -24.58 -22.21 7.82
CA SER A 64 -25.63 -22.34 6.82
C SER A 64 -25.93 -23.81 6.51
N GLU A 65 -24.90 -24.61 6.34
CA GLU A 65 -25.03 -26.04 6.08
C GLU A 65 -25.67 -26.77 7.27
N LYS A 66 -25.27 -26.43 8.49
CA LYS A 66 -25.83 -26.98 9.69
C LYS A 66 -27.33 -26.66 9.78
N ASN A 67 -27.68 -25.41 9.51
CA ASN A 67 -29.07 -24.97 9.55
C ASN A 67 -29.90 -25.65 8.47
N ALA A 68 -29.34 -25.86 7.28
CA ALA A 68 -30.03 -26.57 6.22
C ALA A 68 -30.37 -28.00 6.61
N LYS A 69 -29.46 -28.67 7.33
CA LYS A 69 -29.74 -30.04 7.86
C LYS A 69 -30.81 -30.05 8.90
N ILE A 70 -30.82 -29.03 9.77
CA ILE A 70 -31.86 -28.90 10.79
C ILE A 70 -33.22 -28.70 10.13
N VAL A 71 -33.29 -27.81 9.14
CA VAL A 71 -34.50 -27.58 8.37
C VAL A 71 -35.02 -28.90 7.74
N GLN A 72 -34.11 -29.63 7.09
CA GLN A 72 -34.44 -30.88 6.43
C GLN A 72 -34.97 -31.89 7.45
N ASN A 73 -34.33 -32.01 8.61
CA ASN A 73 -34.77 -32.94 9.65
C ASN A 73 -36.17 -32.59 10.20
N VAL A 74 -36.41 -31.30 10.41
CA VAL A 74 -37.71 -30.84 10.89
C VAL A 74 -38.80 -31.09 9.83
N GLU A 75 -38.49 -30.80 8.57
CA GLU A 75 -39.43 -31.06 7.47
C GLU A 75 -39.77 -32.55 7.39
N ASN A 76 -38.77 -33.42 7.54
CA ASN A 76 -39.00 -34.87 7.54
C ASN A 76 -39.92 -35.30 8.70
N LEU A 77 -39.77 -34.70 9.87
CA LEU A 77 -40.64 -34.98 11.01
C LEU A 77 -42.08 -34.56 10.73
N LEU A 78 -42.26 -33.46 10.01
CA LEU A 78 -43.60 -32.95 9.70
C LEU A 78 -44.32 -33.74 8.61
N THR A 79 -43.60 -34.52 7.83
CA THR A 79 -44.17 -35.31 6.73
C THR A 79 -44.49 -36.76 7.14
N VAL A 80 -44.17 -37.11 8.35
CA VAL A 80 -44.42 -38.49 8.86
C VAL A 80 -45.92 -38.73 9.25
#